data_24676491905934ae1d4cd4672d3a43a8
#
_entry.id   24676491905934ae1d4cd4672d3a43a8
#
_cell.length_a   1.000
_cell.length_b   1.000
_cell.length_c   1.000
_cell.angle_alpha   90.00
_cell.angle_beta   90.00
_cell.angle_gamma   90.00
#
_symmetry.space_group_name_H-M   'P 1'
#
loop_
_entity.id
_entity.type
_entity.pdbx_description
1 polymer ?
#
loop_
_entity_poly.entity_id
_entity_poly.type
_entity_poly.pdbx_seq_one_letter_code
_entity_poly.pdbx_strand_id
1 'polypeptide(L)'
;SAKDIKPNAVKIGMLHSKNVIQAIIKSLDKIKTKKIVLDPVMVAKGGTKLVNNTSIIYMKNKLIKKVLLLTPNIPEAEILTKTKIFSIKDMIKAGKILISLGVKNVLIKGGHLESKQINDILLNKKTIKIFRSKKYYSKNTHGTGCSLSSAIATNLSCGKDLFKSCDLGIKYVNEAIKSNINFGEGNGPINHLNSFTINKRFKQ
;
A
#
# COMPACT_ATOMS: atom_id res chain seq x y z
N SER A 1 6.75 -13.50 -19.75
CA SER A 1 7.05 -13.90 -18.36
C SER A 1 5.80 -14.29 -17.55
N ALA A 2 4.73 -13.47 -17.49
CA ALA A 2 3.53 -13.79 -16.65
C ALA A 2 2.74 -15.02 -17.12
N LYS A 3 2.79 -15.39 -18.41
CA LYS A 3 2.22 -16.63 -18.93
C LYS A 3 3.03 -17.86 -18.51
N ASP A 4 4.33 -17.69 -18.37
CA ASP A 4 5.29 -18.73 -18.04
C ASP A 4 5.36 -18.95 -16.52
N ILE A 5 5.67 -17.90 -15.76
CA ILE A 5 5.89 -17.96 -14.31
C ILE A 5 4.59 -18.09 -13.48
N LYS A 6 3.43 -17.67 -14.00
CA LYS A 6 2.12 -17.73 -13.33
C LYS A 6 2.15 -17.16 -11.90
N PRO A 7 2.26 -15.84 -11.72
CA PRO A 7 2.43 -15.24 -10.40
C PRO A 7 1.23 -15.56 -9.48
N ASN A 8 1.49 -15.87 -8.21
CA ASN A 8 0.47 -16.14 -7.19
C ASN A 8 -0.19 -14.85 -6.66
N ALA A 9 0.53 -13.72 -6.70
CA ALA A 9 0.01 -12.39 -6.40
C ALA A 9 0.68 -11.34 -7.27
N VAL A 10 0.05 -10.17 -7.41
CA VAL A 10 0.59 -9.03 -8.18
C VAL A 10 0.50 -7.78 -7.32
N LYS A 11 1.61 -7.04 -7.22
CA LYS A 11 1.61 -5.68 -6.67
C LYS A 11 1.75 -4.69 -7.81
N ILE A 12 0.89 -3.68 -7.80
CA ILE A 12 0.92 -2.54 -8.72
C ILE A 12 1.27 -1.31 -7.89
N GLY A 13 2.27 -0.55 -8.34
CA GLY A 13 2.67 0.72 -7.74
C GLY A 13 2.29 1.92 -8.59
N MET A 14 3.22 2.87 -8.74
CA MET A 14 3.03 4.11 -9.47
C MET A 14 2.73 3.86 -10.95
N LEU A 15 1.67 4.49 -11.45
CA LEU A 15 1.20 4.42 -12.83
C LEU A 15 1.10 5.84 -13.42
N HIS A 16 2.15 6.30 -14.07
CA HIS A 16 2.30 7.71 -14.49
C HIS A 16 1.32 8.17 -15.58
N SER A 17 0.75 7.26 -16.37
CA SER A 17 -0.10 7.64 -17.50
C SER A 17 -1.29 6.72 -17.73
N LYS A 18 -2.33 7.26 -18.40
CA LYS A 18 -3.52 6.51 -18.82
C LYS A 18 -3.16 5.29 -19.68
N ASN A 19 -2.17 5.43 -20.59
CA ASN A 19 -1.76 4.34 -21.45
C ASN A 19 -1.15 3.16 -20.65
N VAL A 20 -0.33 3.46 -19.64
CA VAL A 20 0.21 2.45 -18.72
C VAL A 20 -0.92 1.76 -17.96
N ILE A 21 -1.89 2.50 -17.45
CA ILE A 21 -3.05 1.93 -16.76
C ILE A 21 -3.84 1.00 -17.69
N GLN A 22 -4.04 1.39 -18.96
CA GLN A 22 -4.70 0.55 -19.95
C GLN A 22 -3.93 -0.76 -20.21
N ALA A 23 -2.61 -0.66 -20.38
CA ALA A 23 -1.75 -1.82 -20.59
C ALA A 23 -1.81 -2.78 -19.38
N ILE A 24 -1.77 -2.25 -18.16
CA ILE A 24 -1.92 -3.04 -16.93
C ILE A 24 -3.28 -3.75 -16.90
N ILE A 25 -4.38 -3.04 -17.16
CA ILE A 25 -5.72 -3.64 -17.19
C ILE A 25 -5.79 -4.81 -18.17
N LYS A 26 -5.31 -4.63 -19.41
CA LYS A 26 -5.23 -5.69 -20.43
C LYS A 26 -4.36 -6.87 -19.96
N SER A 27 -3.28 -6.60 -19.22
CA SER A 27 -2.40 -7.64 -18.69
C SER A 27 -3.05 -8.40 -17.54
N LEU A 28 -3.78 -7.73 -16.65
CA LEU A 28 -4.51 -8.36 -15.55
C LEU A 28 -5.60 -9.32 -16.04
N ASP A 29 -6.23 -9.02 -17.17
CA ASP A 29 -7.25 -9.92 -17.77
C ASP A 29 -6.65 -11.25 -18.27
N LYS A 30 -5.32 -11.27 -18.51
CA LYS A 30 -4.58 -12.48 -18.92
C LYS A 30 -3.96 -13.27 -17.76
N ILE A 31 -3.98 -12.73 -16.55
CA ILE A 31 -3.38 -13.33 -15.34
C ILE A 31 -4.48 -14.04 -14.53
N LYS A 32 -4.23 -15.30 -14.15
CA LYS A 32 -5.23 -16.11 -13.40
C LYS A 32 -5.43 -15.63 -11.96
N THR A 33 -4.37 -15.12 -11.29
CA THR A 33 -4.49 -14.71 -9.90
C THR A 33 -5.43 -13.52 -9.74
N LYS A 34 -6.23 -13.56 -8.67
CA LYS A 34 -7.07 -12.44 -8.21
C LYS A 34 -6.45 -11.70 -7.01
N LYS A 35 -5.28 -12.13 -6.54
CA LYS A 35 -4.54 -11.52 -5.42
C LYS A 35 -3.75 -10.31 -5.93
N ILE A 36 -4.45 -9.22 -6.24
CA ILE A 36 -3.88 -8.00 -6.82
C ILE A 36 -3.94 -6.90 -5.77
N VAL A 37 -2.79 -6.32 -5.40
CA VAL A 37 -2.65 -5.19 -4.49
C VAL A 37 -2.26 -3.96 -5.29
N LEU A 38 -3.06 -2.90 -5.21
CA LEU A 38 -2.78 -1.60 -5.83
C LEU A 38 -2.41 -0.57 -4.77
N ASP A 39 -1.20 -0.08 -4.83
CA ASP A 39 -0.73 1.11 -4.11
C ASP A 39 -0.87 2.31 -5.05
N PRO A 40 -1.90 3.17 -4.87
CA PRO A 40 -2.24 4.20 -5.85
C PRO A 40 -1.36 5.44 -5.69
N VAL A 41 -0.04 5.28 -5.88
CA VAL A 41 0.93 6.36 -5.69
C VAL A 41 0.66 7.50 -6.67
N MET A 42 0.28 8.67 -6.15
CA MET A 42 -0.08 9.85 -6.93
C MET A 42 0.87 11.03 -6.71
N VAL A 43 1.50 11.08 -5.54
CA VAL A 43 2.36 12.17 -5.11
C VAL A 43 3.65 11.59 -4.52
N ALA A 44 4.80 12.14 -4.90
CA ALA A 44 6.08 11.80 -4.29
C ALA A 44 6.14 12.31 -2.85
N LYS A 45 7.04 11.76 -2.02
CA LYS A 45 7.23 12.18 -0.63
C LYS A 45 7.55 13.69 -0.51
N GLY A 46 8.18 14.28 -1.53
CA GLY A 46 8.46 15.72 -1.62
C GLY A 46 7.30 16.59 -2.13
N GLY A 47 6.08 16.04 -2.28
CA GLY A 47 4.90 16.78 -2.74
C GLY A 47 4.74 16.86 -4.27
N THR A 48 5.71 16.42 -5.05
CA THR A 48 5.64 16.44 -6.50
C THR A 48 4.55 15.50 -7.01
N LYS A 49 3.65 16.01 -7.85
CA LYS A 49 2.59 15.23 -8.47
C LYS A 49 3.18 14.29 -9.53
N LEU A 50 2.98 12.99 -9.36
CA LEU A 50 3.49 11.93 -10.24
C LEU A 50 2.50 11.50 -11.32
N VAL A 51 1.22 11.75 -11.11
CA VAL A 51 0.13 11.27 -11.97
C VAL A 51 -0.80 12.43 -12.31
N ASN A 52 -1.15 12.60 -13.57
CA ASN A 52 -2.07 13.65 -14.00
C ASN A 52 -3.54 13.29 -13.70
N ASN A 53 -4.42 14.30 -13.70
CA ASN A 53 -5.84 14.13 -13.34
C ASN A 53 -6.57 13.13 -14.23
N THR A 54 -6.29 13.12 -15.53
CA THR A 54 -6.91 12.20 -16.48
C THR A 54 -6.60 10.75 -16.14
N SER A 55 -5.34 10.46 -15.77
CA SER A 55 -4.90 9.14 -15.34
C SER A 55 -5.53 8.72 -14.01
N ILE A 56 -5.65 9.65 -13.05
CA ILE A 56 -6.33 9.40 -11.76
C ILE A 56 -7.80 9.04 -12.01
N ILE A 57 -8.51 9.81 -12.82
CA ILE A 57 -9.91 9.53 -13.18
C ILE A 57 -10.03 8.16 -13.85
N TYR A 58 -9.12 7.84 -14.78
CA TYR A 58 -9.14 6.57 -15.48
C TYR A 58 -8.86 5.40 -14.53
N MET A 59 -7.87 5.51 -13.64
CA MET A 59 -7.58 4.53 -12.60
C MET A 59 -8.78 4.29 -11.69
N LYS A 60 -9.41 5.38 -11.21
CA LYS A 60 -10.61 5.34 -10.36
C LYS A 60 -11.78 4.62 -11.05
N ASN A 61 -12.01 4.88 -12.33
CA ASN A 61 -13.16 4.32 -13.03
C ASN A 61 -12.95 2.87 -13.49
N LYS A 62 -11.73 2.46 -13.80
CA LYS A 62 -11.43 1.20 -14.49
C LYS A 62 -10.59 0.22 -13.68
N LEU A 63 -9.52 0.67 -12.98
CA LEU A 63 -8.54 -0.22 -12.36
C LEU A 63 -8.92 -0.64 -10.94
N ILE A 64 -9.38 0.30 -10.07
CA ILE A 64 -9.63 0.01 -8.65
C ILE A 64 -10.67 -1.10 -8.43
N LYS A 65 -11.56 -1.34 -9.38
CA LYS A 65 -12.58 -2.40 -9.33
C LYS A 65 -12.02 -3.80 -9.62
N LYS A 66 -10.83 -3.87 -10.24
CA LYS A 66 -10.18 -5.13 -10.65
C LYS A 66 -9.23 -5.68 -9.59
N VAL A 67 -8.91 -4.91 -8.55
CA VAL A 67 -7.94 -5.30 -7.53
C VAL A 67 -8.60 -5.94 -6.30
N LEU A 68 -7.86 -6.80 -5.60
CA LEU A 68 -8.29 -7.36 -4.32
C LEU A 68 -8.22 -6.32 -3.22
N LEU A 69 -7.13 -5.54 -3.20
CA LEU A 69 -6.84 -4.56 -2.16
C LEU A 69 -6.32 -3.26 -2.77
N LEU A 70 -6.88 -2.15 -2.34
CA LEU A 70 -6.38 -0.79 -2.58
C LEU A 70 -5.74 -0.26 -1.29
N THR A 71 -4.51 0.31 -1.36
CA THR A 71 -3.77 0.76 -0.17
C THR A 71 -3.44 2.26 -0.20
N PRO A 72 -4.41 3.17 -0.25
CA PRO A 72 -4.14 4.60 -0.30
C PRO A 72 -3.62 5.11 1.05
N ASN A 73 -2.72 6.10 1.02
CA ASN A 73 -2.48 6.98 2.15
C ASN A 73 -3.59 8.05 2.25
N ILE A 74 -3.56 8.91 3.28
CA ILE A 74 -4.60 9.93 3.47
C ILE A 74 -4.69 10.88 2.29
N PRO A 75 -3.61 11.53 1.79
CA PRO A 75 -3.68 12.38 0.60
C PRO A 75 -4.25 11.67 -0.64
N GLU A 76 -3.87 10.43 -0.87
CA GLU A 76 -4.37 9.62 -1.98
C GLU A 76 -5.87 9.29 -1.82
N ALA A 77 -6.30 8.96 -0.60
CA ALA A 77 -7.70 8.73 -0.30
C ALA A 77 -8.54 10.00 -0.49
N GLU A 78 -8.05 11.17 -0.04
CA GLU A 78 -8.70 12.48 -0.28
C GLU A 78 -8.88 12.76 -1.77
N ILE A 79 -7.83 12.54 -2.58
CA ILE A 79 -7.90 12.73 -4.04
C ILE A 79 -8.94 11.79 -4.68
N LEU A 80 -8.95 10.52 -4.27
CA LEU A 80 -9.87 9.53 -4.83
C LEU A 80 -11.33 9.77 -4.43
N THR A 81 -11.57 10.21 -3.20
CA THR A 81 -12.92 10.40 -2.64
C THR A 81 -13.44 11.81 -2.76
N LYS A 82 -12.56 12.81 -3.01
CA LYS A 82 -12.87 14.24 -2.96
C LYS A 82 -13.37 14.69 -1.58
N THR A 83 -12.89 14.07 -0.51
CA THR A 83 -13.24 14.42 0.88
C THR A 83 -11.98 14.67 1.68
N LYS A 84 -12.05 15.57 2.68
CA LYS A 84 -10.96 15.80 3.62
C LYS A 84 -10.98 14.79 4.74
N ILE A 85 -9.79 14.43 5.26
CA ILE A 85 -9.59 13.40 6.26
C ILE A 85 -8.73 13.95 7.40
N PHE A 86 -9.36 14.21 8.55
CA PHE A 86 -8.70 14.73 9.76
C PHE A 86 -8.78 13.74 10.93
N SER A 87 -9.57 12.66 10.80
CA SER A 87 -9.85 11.75 11.90
C SER A 87 -10.03 10.31 11.41
N ILE A 88 -10.01 9.35 12.35
CA ILE A 88 -10.36 7.96 12.10
C ILE A 88 -11.79 7.83 11.51
N LYS A 89 -12.73 8.68 11.96
CA LYS A 89 -14.11 8.70 11.43
C LYS A 89 -14.11 9.10 9.95
N ASP A 90 -13.31 10.08 9.57
CA ASP A 90 -13.19 10.52 8.18
C ASP A 90 -12.50 9.45 7.32
N MET A 91 -11.48 8.74 7.84
CA MET A 91 -10.86 7.60 7.16
C MET A 91 -11.90 6.52 6.87
N ILE A 92 -12.75 6.18 7.84
CA ILE A 92 -13.83 5.20 7.65
C ILE A 92 -14.82 5.68 6.60
N LYS A 93 -15.22 6.97 6.63
CA LYS A 93 -16.12 7.58 5.63
C LYS A 93 -15.51 7.51 4.22
N ALA A 94 -14.25 7.90 4.06
CA ALA A 94 -13.52 7.81 2.80
C ALA A 94 -13.44 6.36 2.30
N GLY A 95 -13.14 5.42 3.19
CA GLY A 95 -13.13 4.00 2.85
C GLY A 95 -14.48 3.48 2.35
N LYS A 96 -15.59 3.87 3.00
CA LYS A 96 -16.94 3.52 2.55
C LYS A 96 -17.23 4.08 1.15
N ILE A 97 -16.78 5.30 0.85
CA ILE A 97 -16.89 5.89 -0.50
C ILE A 97 -16.10 5.05 -1.51
N LEU A 98 -14.86 4.64 -1.18
CA LEU A 98 -14.07 3.78 -2.08
C LEU A 98 -14.74 2.43 -2.33
N ILE A 99 -15.34 1.83 -1.31
CA ILE A 99 -16.13 0.59 -1.45
C ILE A 99 -17.35 0.81 -2.36
N SER A 100 -18.07 1.92 -2.22
CA SER A 100 -19.22 2.24 -3.10
C SER A 100 -18.79 2.47 -4.55
N LEU A 101 -17.55 2.88 -4.80
CA LEU A 101 -16.96 2.98 -6.14
C LEU A 101 -16.54 1.62 -6.72
N GLY A 102 -16.76 0.52 -6.00
CA GLY A 102 -16.53 -0.85 -6.45
C GLY A 102 -15.21 -1.47 -6.02
N VAL A 103 -14.46 -0.84 -5.11
CA VAL A 103 -13.28 -1.47 -4.51
C VAL A 103 -13.71 -2.60 -3.58
N LYS A 104 -13.03 -3.75 -3.64
CA LYS A 104 -13.38 -4.92 -2.80
C LYS A 104 -12.93 -4.74 -1.36
N ASN A 105 -11.68 -4.34 -1.15
CA ASN A 105 -11.09 -4.08 0.16
C ASN A 105 -10.19 -2.85 0.08
N VAL A 106 -10.17 -2.02 1.12
CA VAL A 106 -9.35 -0.82 1.21
C VAL A 106 -8.56 -0.85 2.50
N LEU A 107 -7.25 -0.62 2.43
CA LEU A 107 -6.39 -0.34 3.58
C LEU A 107 -5.96 1.13 3.53
N ILE A 108 -6.62 2.01 4.27
CA ILE A 108 -6.21 3.42 4.37
C ILE A 108 -5.09 3.53 5.39
N LYS A 109 -3.93 4.03 4.94
CA LYS A 109 -2.71 4.21 5.75
C LYS A 109 -2.81 5.51 6.56
N GLY A 110 -2.82 5.40 7.90
CA GLY A 110 -3.07 6.53 8.81
C GLY A 110 -1.85 7.35 9.22
N GLY A 111 -0.67 7.04 8.69
CA GLY A 111 0.59 7.67 9.11
C GLY A 111 0.69 9.20 8.94
N HIS A 112 -0.22 9.83 8.19
CA HIS A 112 -0.28 11.28 7.98
C HIS A 112 -1.11 12.02 9.05
N LEU A 113 -1.87 11.31 9.90
CA LEU A 113 -2.56 11.97 11.02
C LEU A 113 -1.56 12.40 12.09
N GLU A 114 -1.85 13.54 12.69
CA GLU A 114 -1.12 14.02 13.87
C GLU A 114 -1.54 13.20 15.08
N SER A 115 -0.74 12.18 15.41
CA SER A 115 -0.99 11.30 16.55
C SER A 115 0.30 10.57 16.92
N LYS A 116 0.45 10.23 18.20
CA LYS A 116 1.53 9.36 18.70
C LYS A 116 1.35 7.89 18.25
N GLN A 117 0.18 7.55 17.74
CA GLN A 117 -0.18 6.22 17.26
C GLN A 117 -0.63 6.27 15.80
N ILE A 118 -0.17 5.32 15.00
CA ILE A 118 -0.65 5.14 13.63
C ILE A 118 -1.86 4.21 13.67
N ASN A 119 -2.93 4.59 12.98
CA ASN A 119 -4.13 3.78 12.82
C ASN A 119 -4.35 3.51 11.34
N ASP A 120 -4.01 2.30 10.88
CA ASP A 120 -4.31 1.85 9.52
C ASP A 120 -5.66 1.13 9.52
N ILE A 121 -6.54 1.47 8.58
CA ILE A 121 -7.92 0.97 8.58
C ILE A 121 -8.16 0.09 7.37
N LEU A 122 -8.35 -1.21 7.62
CA LEU A 122 -8.82 -2.16 6.62
C LEU A 122 -10.33 -2.26 6.67
N LEU A 123 -10.99 -2.03 5.54
CA LEU A 123 -12.43 -2.14 5.43
C LEU A 123 -12.89 -2.77 4.12
N ASN A 124 -14.02 -3.42 4.18
CA ASN A 124 -14.80 -3.92 3.04
C ASN A 124 -16.31 -3.70 3.32
N LYS A 125 -17.20 -4.30 2.50
CA LYS A 125 -18.65 -4.15 2.68
C LYS A 125 -19.16 -4.66 4.04
N LYS A 126 -18.47 -5.61 4.68
CA LYS A 126 -18.97 -6.32 5.89
C LYS A 126 -18.21 -5.94 7.15
N THR A 127 -16.93 -5.60 7.04
CA THR A 127 -16.03 -5.48 8.20
C THR A 127 -15.19 -4.21 8.15
N ILE A 128 -14.88 -3.70 9.35
CA ILE A 128 -13.91 -2.63 9.58
C ILE A 128 -12.94 -3.15 10.64
N LYS A 129 -11.65 -3.12 10.34
CA LYS A 129 -10.57 -3.48 11.26
C LYS A 129 -9.57 -2.33 11.34
N ILE A 130 -9.14 -2.00 12.55
CA ILE A 130 -8.14 -0.97 12.81
C ILE A 130 -6.88 -1.66 13.33
N PHE A 131 -5.77 -1.47 12.60
CA PHE A 131 -4.44 -1.86 13.06
C PHE A 131 -3.82 -0.66 13.76
N ARG A 132 -3.39 -0.85 14.99
CA ARG A 132 -2.74 0.19 15.80
C ARG A 132 -1.26 -0.10 15.95
N SER A 133 -0.43 0.88 15.66
CA SER A 133 1.01 0.77 15.83
C SER A 133 1.60 2.06 16.40
N LYS A 134 2.74 1.94 17.09
CA LYS A 134 3.48 3.10 17.60
C LYS A 134 4.04 3.89 16.42
N LYS A 135 3.96 5.21 16.49
CA LYS A 135 4.61 6.09 15.51
C LYS A 135 6.07 6.26 15.92
N TYR A 136 6.98 5.83 15.04
CA TYR A 136 8.42 6.05 15.22
C TYR A 136 8.83 7.30 14.43
N TYR A 137 9.54 8.19 15.08
CA TYR A 137 10.12 9.35 14.43
C TYR A 137 11.44 8.94 13.79
N SER A 138 11.49 8.95 12.48
CA SER A 138 12.68 8.61 11.71
C SER A 138 12.75 9.47 10.44
N LYS A 139 13.95 9.90 10.06
CA LYS A 139 14.21 10.50 8.74
C LYS A 139 14.08 9.43 7.63
N ASN A 140 14.35 8.17 7.96
CA ASN A 140 14.42 7.05 7.03
C ASN A 140 13.07 6.38 6.85
N THR A 141 12.14 7.07 6.19
CA THR A 141 10.79 6.57 5.90
C THR A 141 10.49 6.51 4.39
N HIS A 142 11.54 6.65 3.55
CA HIS A 142 11.34 6.52 2.11
C HIS A 142 11.01 5.07 1.74
N GLY A 143 10.01 4.89 0.89
CA GLY A 143 9.58 3.56 0.44
C GLY A 143 8.60 2.83 1.38
N THR A 144 8.22 3.39 2.53
CA THR A 144 7.30 2.78 3.52
C THR A 144 6.02 2.24 2.88
N GLY A 145 5.30 3.05 2.09
CA GLY A 145 4.04 2.65 1.45
C GLY A 145 4.23 1.53 0.43
N CYS A 146 5.24 1.68 -0.44
CA CYS A 146 5.56 0.67 -1.45
C CYS A 146 5.98 -0.66 -0.81
N SER A 147 6.76 -0.62 0.28
CA SER A 147 7.18 -1.82 1.02
C SER A 147 6.01 -2.49 1.70
N LEU A 148 5.09 -1.72 2.31
CA LEU A 148 3.87 -2.26 2.90
C LEU A 148 3.04 -3.03 1.87
N SER A 149 2.73 -2.40 0.75
CA SER A 149 1.92 -3.02 -0.30
C SER A 149 2.60 -4.25 -0.92
N SER A 150 3.94 -4.25 -1.02
CA SER A 150 4.73 -5.41 -1.48
C SER A 150 4.71 -6.55 -0.45
N ALA A 151 4.92 -6.25 0.84
CA ALA A 151 4.86 -7.23 1.91
C ALA A 151 3.47 -7.88 2.02
N ILE A 152 2.39 -7.09 1.85
CA ILE A 152 1.02 -7.63 1.80
C ILE A 152 0.85 -8.57 0.61
N ALA A 153 1.29 -8.18 -0.59
CA ALA A 153 1.20 -9.02 -1.78
C ALA A 153 1.99 -10.34 -1.61
N THR A 154 3.17 -10.28 -1.00
CA THR A 154 4.00 -11.46 -0.68
C THR A 154 3.26 -12.40 0.29
N ASN A 155 2.69 -11.88 1.39
CA ASN A 155 1.95 -12.72 2.32
C ASN A 155 0.70 -13.36 1.68
N LEU A 156 -0.01 -12.62 0.82
CA LEU A 156 -1.11 -13.16 0.03
C LEU A 156 -0.63 -14.27 -0.91
N SER A 157 0.53 -14.11 -1.56
CA SER A 157 1.09 -15.14 -2.45
C SER A 157 1.40 -16.44 -1.70
N CYS A 158 1.84 -16.33 -0.43
CA CYS A 158 2.10 -17.45 0.48
C CYS A 158 0.81 -18.03 1.11
N GLY A 159 -0.37 -17.70 0.61
CA GLY A 159 -1.64 -18.29 1.06
C GLY A 159 -2.24 -17.71 2.32
N LYS A 160 -1.65 -16.65 2.91
CA LYS A 160 -2.26 -15.98 4.07
C LYS A 160 -3.55 -15.28 3.66
N ASP A 161 -4.53 -15.22 4.56
CA ASP A 161 -5.72 -14.39 4.38
C ASP A 161 -5.39 -12.89 4.35
N LEU A 162 -6.34 -12.08 3.92
CA LEU A 162 -6.13 -10.63 3.74
C LEU A 162 -5.81 -9.91 5.06
N PHE A 163 -6.51 -10.25 6.15
CA PHE A 163 -6.28 -9.63 7.45
C PHE A 163 -4.87 -9.91 7.96
N LYS A 164 -4.47 -11.19 7.94
CA LYS A 164 -3.15 -11.62 8.37
C LYS A 164 -2.05 -11.05 7.48
N SER A 165 -2.30 -10.93 6.17
CA SER A 165 -1.36 -10.32 5.22
C SER A 165 -1.13 -8.83 5.52
N CYS A 166 -2.20 -8.09 5.85
CA CYS A 166 -2.08 -6.69 6.27
C CYS A 166 -1.34 -6.56 7.61
N ASP A 167 -1.69 -7.36 8.61
CA ASP A 167 -1.05 -7.38 9.94
C ASP A 167 0.47 -7.61 9.83
N LEU A 168 0.86 -8.65 9.09
CA LEU A 168 2.27 -8.98 8.88
C LEU A 168 3.01 -7.92 8.08
N GLY A 169 2.37 -7.33 7.06
CA GLY A 169 2.96 -6.24 6.28
C GLY A 169 3.20 -4.98 7.12
N ILE A 170 2.24 -4.60 7.98
CA ILE A 170 2.36 -3.47 8.90
C ILE A 170 3.48 -3.73 9.92
N LYS A 171 3.55 -4.93 10.51
CA LYS A 171 4.62 -5.31 11.43
C LYS A 171 6.01 -5.22 10.77
N TYR A 172 6.14 -5.76 9.56
CA TYR A 172 7.39 -5.70 8.80
C TYR A 172 7.87 -4.25 8.60
N VAL A 173 6.99 -3.36 8.18
CA VAL A 173 7.33 -1.95 7.95
C VAL A 173 7.69 -1.24 9.27
N ASN A 174 6.95 -1.50 10.35
CA ASN A 174 7.23 -0.92 11.65
C ASN A 174 8.62 -1.32 12.17
N GLU A 175 9.01 -2.59 12.06
CA GLU A 175 10.33 -3.06 12.43
C GLU A 175 11.42 -2.46 11.52
N ALA A 176 11.14 -2.31 10.21
CA ALA A 176 12.05 -1.68 9.27
C ALA A 176 12.31 -0.18 9.58
N ILE A 177 11.30 0.54 10.08
CA ILE A 177 11.46 1.94 10.52
C ILE A 177 12.18 2.00 11.87
N LYS A 178 11.83 1.11 12.82
CA LYS A 178 12.39 1.06 14.17
C LYS A 178 13.89 0.74 14.16
N SER A 179 14.32 -0.15 13.28
CA SER A 179 15.72 -0.60 13.17
C SER A 179 16.65 0.41 12.49
N ASN A 180 16.21 1.59 12.29
CA ASN A 180 16.83 2.79 11.73
C ASN A 180 18.32 2.67 11.38
N ILE A 181 18.63 2.64 10.08
CA ILE A 181 20.03 2.70 9.59
C ILE A 181 20.22 4.11 9.01
N ASN A 182 21.17 4.86 9.55
CA ASN A 182 21.49 6.18 9.03
C ASN A 182 22.48 6.06 7.87
N PHE A 183 21.97 6.16 6.64
CA PHE A 183 22.77 6.34 5.46
C PHE A 183 22.62 7.78 4.95
N GLY A 184 23.70 8.55 5.04
CA GLY A 184 23.73 9.94 4.56
C GLY A 184 22.91 10.92 5.41
N GLU A 185 22.85 12.18 4.94
CA GLU A 185 22.22 13.30 5.66
C GLU A 185 20.74 13.51 5.34
N GLY A 186 20.27 12.98 4.22
CA GLY A 186 18.91 13.15 3.71
C GLY A 186 17.88 12.17 4.28
N ASN A 187 16.69 12.18 3.67
CA ASN A 187 15.64 11.22 4.00
C ASN A 187 15.97 9.85 3.40
N GLY A 188 16.53 8.95 4.21
CA GLY A 188 16.92 7.60 3.80
C GLY A 188 15.76 6.62 3.62
N PRO A 189 16.03 5.44 3.02
CA PRO A 189 15.08 4.34 2.93
C PRO A 189 14.86 3.68 4.29
N ILE A 190 13.76 2.93 4.42
CA ILE A 190 13.58 2.02 5.56
C ILE A 190 14.59 0.87 5.48
N ASN A 191 14.91 0.27 6.63
CA ASN A 191 15.83 -0.86 6.70
C ASN A 191 15.17 -2.17 6.25
N HIS A 192 15.36 -2.55 4.99
CA HIS A 192 14.84 -3.81 4.45
C HIS A 192 15.55 -5.06 4.99
N LEU A 193 16.74 -4.91 5.57
CA LEU A 193 17.55 -6.02 6.08
C LEU A 193 17.20 -6.39 7.53
N ASN A 194 16.30 -5.68 8.18
CA ASN A 194 15.92 -5.90 9.58
C ASN A 194 15.39 -7.31 9.89
N SER A 195 14.80 -7.96 8.89
CA SER A 195 14.21 -9.30 9.01
C SER A 195 15.16 -10.43 8.63
N PHE A 196 16.36 -10.11 8.18
CA PHE A 196 17.40 -11.14 7.93
C PHE A 196 18.11 -11.47 9.23
N THR A 197 17.79 -12.63 9.81
CA THR A 197 18.63 -13.24 10.85
C THR A 197 19.88 -13.79 10.15
N ILE A 198 21.04 -13.15 10.32
CA ILE A 198 22.30 -13.73 9.91
C ILE A 198 22.49 -14.98 10.77
N ASN A 199 22.24 -16.14 10.21
CA ASN A 199 22.55 -17.40 10.87
C ASN A 199 24.06 -17.38 11.19
N LYS A 200 24.43 -17.45 12.48
CA LYS A 200 25.83 -17.48 12.97
C LYS A 200 26.68 -18.65 12.40
N ARG A 201 26.09 -19.49 11.53
CA ARG A 201 26.77 -20.63 10.89
C ARG A 201 27.76 -20.26 9.79
N PHE A 202 27.88 -18.98 9.41
CA PHE A 202 28.89 -18.51 8.44
C PHE A 202 30.02 -17.72 9.09
N LYS A 203 30.27 -17.90 10.41
CA LYS A 203 31.54 -17.53 11.04
C LYS A 203 32.43 -18.76 11.06
N GLN A 204 33.08 -19.03 9.97
CA GLN A 204 34.38 -19.75 9.92
C GLN A 204 35.41 -18.84 9.30
#